data_5d10cead6a50c09d5849b94e9d386877
#
_entry.id   5d10cead6a50c09d5849b94e9d386877
#
_cell.length_a   1.000
_cell.length_b   1.000
_cell.length_c   1.000
_cell.angle_alpha   90.00
_cell.angle_beta   90.00
_cell.angle_gamma   90.00
#
_symmetry.space_group_name_H-M   'P 1'
#
loop_
_entity.id
_entity.type
_entity.pdbx_description
1 polymer ?
#
loop_
_entity_poly.entity_id
_entity_poly.type
_entity_poly.pdbx_seq_one_letter_code
_entity_poly.pdbx_strand_id
1 'polypeptide(L)'
;MQEGGGDERSERSDWTQAELGRLLAAAAGYRVVAGDGTHLGRLDHVRYERHADHPDEIVVRSRRLLARRRCVLPFSAVAEVRRRERTVVLRGAGNPRERSRFV
;
A
#
# COMPACT_ATOMS: atom_id res chain seq x y z
N MET A 1 -8.06 -23.09 18.02
CA MET A 1 -8.25 -22.39 17.89
C MET A 1 -7.86 -21.46 17.81
N GLN A 2 -7.55 -21.18 17.51
CA GLN A 2 -7.33 -20.31 17.53
C GLN A 2 -7.61 -19.42 17.68
N GLU A 3 -7.51 -19.06 17.80
CA GLU A 3 -7.76 -18.30 17.96
C GLU A 3 -7.79 -17.44 17.94
N GLY A 4 -7.83 -17.53 18.21
CA GLY A 4 -8.10 -16.39 18.49
C GLY A 4 -7.43 -15.42 18.08
N GLY A 5 -6.91 -15.64 17.74
CA GLY A 5 -6.20 -14.63 17.35
C GLY A 5 -6.80 -13.36 17.43
N GLY A 6 -7.50 -13.03 16.66
CA GLY A 6 -8.08 -11.75 16.70
C GLY A 6 -7.13 -10.62 16.84
N ASP A 7 -5.91 -10.81 16.92
CA ASP A 7 -5.06 -9.66 17.03
C ASP A 7 -4.76 -9.12 15.63
N GLU A 8 -4.19 -7.97 15.60
CA GLU A 8 -4.03 -7.24 14.37
C GLU A 8 -3.06 -7.89 13.43
N ARG A 9 -2.08 -8.56 13.96
CA ARG A 9 -1.13 -9.24 13.11
C ARG A 9 -1.77 -10.41 12.40
N SER A 10 -2.61 -11.13 13.11
CA SER A 10 -3.32 -12.23 12.50
C SER A 10 -4.21 -11.72 11.38
N GLU A 11 -4.87 -10.63 11.63
CA GLU A 11 -5.74 -10.03 10.65
C GLU A 11 -4.98 -9.77 9.36
N ARG A 12 -3.84 -9.14 9.49
CA ARG A 12 -3.03 -8.82 8.33
C ARG A 12 -2.55 -10.07 7.60
N SER A 13 -2.13 -11.06 8.35
CA SER A 13 -1.62 -12.28 7.76
C SER A 13 -2.67 -13.06 7.01
N ASP A 14 -3.91 -12.93 7.45
CA ASP A 14 -4.99 -13.71 6.88
C ASP A 14 -5.60 -13.12 5.63
N TRP A 15 -5.21 -11.94 5.28
CA TRP A 15 -5.79 -11.30 4.09
C TRP A 15 -5.31 -12.01 2.83
N THR A 16 -6.26 -12.36 1.98
CA THR A 16 -5.93 -12.85 0.65
C THR A 16 -5.52 -11.67 -0.21
N GLN A 17 -4.93 -11.98 -1.35
CA GLN A 17 -4.58 -10.93 -2.28
C GLN A 17 -5.82 -10.18 -2.78
N ALA A 18 -6.90 -10.92 -2.98
CA ALA A 18 -8.13 -10.29 -3.43
C ALA A 18 -8.68 -9.33 -2.38
N GLU A 19 -8.62 -9.74 -1.11
CA GLU A 19 -9.10 -8.88 -0.03
C GLU A 19 -8.24 -7.63 0.09
N LEU A 20 -6.94 -7.80 0.05
CA LEU A 20 -6.04 -6.67 0.13
C LEU A 20 -6.24 -5.75 -1.08
N GLY A 21 -6.45 -6.35 -2.24
CA GLY A 21 -6.69 -5.58 -3.45
C GLY A 21 -7.94 -4.73 -3.35
N ARG A 22 -9.00 -5.28 -2.77
CA ARG A 22 -10.24 -4.52 -2.60
C ARG A 22 -10.04 -3.35 -1.65
N LEU A 23 -9.29 -3.59 -0.58
CA LEU A 23 -9.02 -2.51 0.37
C LEU A 23 -8.21 -1.40 -0.29
N LEU A 24 -7.24 -1.78 -1.11
CA LEU A 24 -6.43 -0.79 -1.83
C LEU A 24 -7.27 -0.01 -2.82
N ALA A 25 -8.17 -0.69 -3.52
CA ALA A 25 -8.99 -0.01 -4.52
C ALA A 25 -9.85 1.07 -3.89
N ALA A 26 -10.17 0.92 -2.62
CA ALA A 26 -10.99 1.89 -1.91
C ALA A 26 -10.16 2.88 -1.09
N ALA A 27 -8.84 2.86 -1.25
CA ALA A 27 -7.94 3.61 -0.37
C ALA A 27 -7.33 4.85 -1.01
N ALA A 28 -7.92 5.35 -2.08
CA ALA A 28 -7.39 6.55 -2.72
C ALA A 28 -7.34 7.69 -1.70
N GLY A 29 -6.20 8.39 -1.67
CA GLY A 29 -6.01 9.48 -0.73
C GLY A 29 -5.44 9.07 0.61
N TYR A 30 -5.35 7.78 0.89
CA TYR A 30 -4.77 7.31 2.14
C TYR A 30 -3.28 7.64 2.15
N ARG A 31 -2.77 7.88 3.35
CA ARG A 31 -1.34 8.05 3.51
C ARG A 31 -0.63 6.74 3.20
N VAL A 32 0.56 6.84 2.63
CA VAL A 32 1.38 5.68 2.36
C VAL A 32 2.65 5.82 3.19
N VAL A 33 2.91 4.83 4.03
CA VAL A 33 4.08 4.84 4.90
C VAL A 33 4.85 3.55 4.70
N ALA A 34 6.15 3.64 4.87
CA ALA A 34 7.00 2.46 4.85
C ALA A 34 6.84 1.68 6.14
N GLY A 35 7.41 0.48 6.16
CA GLY A 35 7.33 -0.35 7.35
C GLY A 35 7.95 0.27 8.58
N ASP A 36 8.88 1.18 8.40
CA ASP A 36 9.50 1.88 9.52
C ASP A 36 8.77 3.16 9.89
N GLY A 37 7.63 3.44 9.26
CA GLY A 37 6.85 4.61 9.58
C GLY A 37 7.14 5.84 8.75
N THR A 38 8.11 5.77 7.86
CA THR A 38 8.45 6.91 7.00
C THR A 38 7.27 7.24 6.09
N HIS A 39 6.85 8.48 6.11
CA HIS A 39 5.73 8.93 5.27
C HIS A 39 6.23 9.17 3.86
N LEU A 40 5.61 8.49 2.89
CA LEU A 40 6.06 8.54 1.50
C LEU A 40 5.16 9.39 0.62
N GLY A 41 3.90 9.51 0.97
CA GLY A 41 2.96 10.26 0.16
C GLY A 41 1.56 9.76 0.38
N ARG A 42 0.73 9.88 -0.66
CA ARG A 42 -0.65 9.41 -0.59
C ARG A 42 -0.93 8.53 -1.78
N LEU A 43 -1.79 7.56 -1.57
CA LEU A 43 -2.18 6.66 -2.64
C LEU A 43 -3.00 7.45 -3.65
N ASP A 44 -2.51 7.48 -4.90
CA ASP A 44 -3.21 8.17 -5.96
C ASP A 44 -4.26 7.25 -6.58
N HIS A 45 -3.82 6.08 -7.01
CA HIS A 45 -4.72 5.09 -7.54
C HIS A 45 -3.99 3.76 -7.65
N VAL A 46 -4.72 2.73 -8.06
CA VAL A 46 -4.15 1.41 -8.31
C VAL A 46 -4.29 1.09 -9.79
N ARG A 47 -3.47 0.19 -10.27
CA ARG A 47 -3.48 -0.18 -11.69
C ARG A 47 -3.64 -1.68 -11.81
N TYR A 48 -4.55 -2.08 -12.68
CA TYR A 48 -4.81 -3.47 -13.00
C TYR A 48 -4.33 -3.73 -14.42
N GLU A 49 -3.51 -4.73 -14.59
CA GLU A 49 -3.04 -5.10 -15.92
C GLU A 49 -3.17 -6.59 -16.17
N ARG A 50 -2.73 -7.39 -15.22
CA ARG A 50 -2.71 -8.84 -15.41
C ARG A 50 -3.72 -9.55 -14.57
N HIS A 51 -4.13 -8.96 -13.48
CA HIS A 51 -5.01 -9.62 -12.52
C HIS A 51 -6.31 -8.86 -12.42
N ALA A 52 -7.39 -9.62 -12.26
CA ALA A 52 -8.69 -9.00 -12.10
C ALA A 52 -9.06 -8.80 -10.64
N ASP A 53 -8.50 -9.63 -9.76
CA ASP A 53 -8.91 -9.64 -8.37
C ASP A 53 -8.02 -8.80 -7.47
N HIS A 54 -6.87 -8.35 -7.97
CA HIS A 54 -6.02 -7.45 -7.21
C HIS A 54 -5.19 -6.63 -8.18
N PRO A 55 -4.76 -5.45 -7.79
CA PRO A 55 -3.98 -4.61 -8.70
C PRO A 55 -2.57 -5.17 -8.87
N ASP A 56 -1.97 -4.83 -9.98
CA ASP A 56 -0.57 -5.16 -10.22
C ASP A 56 0.34 -4.14 -9.57
N GLU A 57 -0.09 -2.89 -9.55
CA GLU A 57 0.74 -1.80 -9.09
C GLU A 57 -0.11 -0.78 -8.35
N ILE A 58 0.55 -0.04 -7.47
CA ILE A 58 -0.05 1.13 -6.86
C ILE A 58 0.74 2.36 -7.30
N VAL A 59 0.05 3.47 -7.39
CA VAL A 59 0.68 4.75 -7.73
C VAL A 59 0.57 5.66 -6.53
N VAL A 60 1.72 6.08 -6.03
CA VAL A 60 1.80 6.93 -4.85
C VAL A 60 2.18 8.33 -5.29
N ARG A 61 1.39 9.29 -4.86
CA ARG A 61 1.63 10.68 -5.16
C ARG A 61 2.36 11.32 -3.99
N SER A 62 3.49 11.91 -4.28
CA SER A 62 4.25 12.55 -3.24
C SER A 62 4.51 13.99 -3.65
N ARG A 63 4.61 14.84 -2.64
CA ARG A 63 4.91 16.24 -2.87
C ARG A 63 6.11 16.60 -2.03
N ARG A 64 7.16 16.99 -2.69
CA ARG A 64 8.36 17.44 -2.02
C ARG A 64 8.66 18.82 -2.52
N LEU A 65 8.78 19.74 -1.57
CA LEU A 65 8.97 21.12 -1.92
C LEU A 65 7.86 21.54 -2.86
N LEU A 66 8.20 22.00 -4.03
CA LEU A 66 7.22 22.46 -5.00
C LEU A 66 6.94 21.44 -6.09
N ALA A 67 7.60 20.30 -6.04
CA ALA A 67 7.45 19.31 -7.10
C ALA A 67 6.46 18.25 -6.69
N ARG A 68 5.63 17.83 -7.64
CA ARG A 68 4.74 16.70 -7.47
C ARG A 68 5.36 15.52 -8.18
N ARG A 69 5.40 14.41 -7.51
CA ARG A 69 5.96 13.21 -8.10
C ARG A 69 5.04 12.03 -7.88
N ARG A 70 5.02 11.16 -8.84
CA ARG A 70 4.31 9.90 -8.73
C ARG A 70 5.32 8.78 -8.78
N CYS A 71 5.09 7.80 -7.93
CA CYS A 71 5.97 6.67 -7.80
C CYS A 71 5.12 5.43 -7.96
N VAL A 72 5.56 4.51 -8.81
CA VAL A 72 4.83 3.28 -9.08
C VAL A 72 5.50 2.15 -8.32
N LEU A 73 4.73 1.46 -7.51
CA LEU A 73 5.23 0.36 -6.71
C LEU A 73 4.43 -0.90 -7.01
N PRO A 74 5.06 -2.07 -6.95
CA PRO A 74 4.31 -3.29 -7.19
C PRO A 74 3.35 -3.57 -6.05
N PHE A 75 2.29 -4.29 -6.37
CA PHE A 75 1.32 -4.68 -5.35
C PHE A 75 2.00 -5.44 -4.21
N SER A 76 3.03 -6.23 -4.52
CA SER A 76 3.71 -7.00 -3.50
C SER A 76 4.43 -6.14 -2.47
N ALA A 77 4.59 -4.86 -2.74
CA ALA A 77 5.20 -3.96 -1.77
C ALA A 77 4.25 -3.60 -0.64
N VAL A 78 2.97 -3.89 -0.77
CA VAL A 78 1.98 -3.50 0.22
C VAL A 78 1.91 -4.58 1.30
N ALA A 79 2.05 -4.17 2.55
CA ALA A 79 1.94 -5.08 3.67
C ALA A 79 0.53 -5.11 4.24
N GLU A 80 -0.10 -3.95 4.38
CA GLU A 80 -1.44 -3.92 4.93
C GLU A 80 -2.09 -2.58 4.64
N VAL A 81 -3.41 -2.55 4.80
CA VAL A 81 -4.19 -1.32 4.69
C VAL A 81 -4.93 -1.14 6.00
N ARG A 82 -4.73 -0.02 6.65
CA ARG A 82 -5.39 0.30 7.91
C ARG A 82 -6.47 1.33 7.66
N ARG A 83 -7.69 0.86 7.56
CA ARG A 83 -8.80 1.74 7.17
C ARG A 83 -9.09 2.82 8.19
N ARG A 84 -9.04 2.47 9.47
CA ARG A 84 -9.34 3.45 10.50
C ARG A 84 -8.36 4.60 10.48
N GLU A 85 -7.13 4.30 10.18
CA GLU A 85 -6.07 5.30 10.16
C GLU A 85 -5.88 5.89 8.80
N ARG A 86 -6.58 5.36 7.81
CA ARG A 86 -6.45 5.78 6.42
C ARG A 86 -5.00 5.74 5.99
N THR A 87 -4.40 4.58 6.19
CA THR A 87 -2.98 4.42 5.96
C THR A 87 -2.72 3.12 5.24
N VAL A 88 -1.86 3.18 4.23
CA VAL A 88 -1.33 2.02 3.53
C VAL A 88 0.09 1.82 4.01
N VAL A 89 0.41 0.62 4.50
CA VAL A 89 1.73 0.32 5.04
C VAL A 89 2.46 -0.57 4.06
N LEU A 90 3.67 -0.15 3.71
CA LEU A 90 4.50 -0.91 2.79
C LEU A 90 5.48 -1.78 3.57
N ARG A 91 6.05 -2.75 2.87
CA ARG A 91 7.06 -3.60 3.46
C ARG A 91 8.39 -2.87 3.47
N GLY A 92 9.18 -3.09 4.50
CA GLY A 92 10.54 -2.62 4.53
C GLY A 92 10.68 -1.15 4.82
N ALA A 93 11.88 -0.66 4.64
CA ALA A 93 12.23 0.72 4.96
C ALA A 93 11.77 1.66 3.87
N GLY A 94 11.79 2.94 4.19
CA GLY A 94 11.25 3.94 3.31
C GLY A 94 12.19 4.45 2.25
N ASN A 95 12.59 3.57 1.36
CA ASN A 95 13.41 3.98 0.23
C ASN A 95 12.84 3.40 -1.05
N PRO A 96 11.83 4.04 -1.61
CA PRO A 96 11.17 3.49 -2.78
C PRO A 96 12.00 3.51 -4.04
N ARG A 97 13.11 4.21 -4.04
CA ARG A 97 13.93 4.32 -5.24
C ARG A 97 14.34 2.98 -5.81
N GLU A 98 14.62 2.04 -4.93
CA GLU A 98 15.12 0.76 -5.37
C GLU A 98 14.06 -0.12 -5.97
N ARG A 99 12.79 0.19 -5.76
CA ARG A 99 11.71 -0.68 -6.16
C ARG A 99 10.66 0.01 -6.98
N SER A 100 10.87 1.25 -7.33
CA SER A 100 9.82 2.03 -7.94
C SER A 100 10.29 2.63 -9.24
N ARG A 101 9.31 3.04 -10.01
CA ARG A 101 9.54 3.82 -11.21
C ARG A 101 8.88 5.15 -11.02
N PHE A 102 9.56 6.19 -11.44
CA PHE A 102 8.98 7.51 -11.40
C PHE A 102 8.25 7.78 -12.72
N VAL A 103 7.14 8.43 -12.59
CA VAL A 103 6.29 8.71 -13.74
C VAL A 103 6.29 10.19 -14.03
#